data_262cf3e2cdb2d3ce91fba1357d77e1b3
#
_entry.id   262cf3e2cdb2d3ce91fba1357d77e1b3
#
_cell.length_a   1.000
_cell.length_b   1.000
_cell.length_c   1.000
_cell.angle_alpha   90.00
_cell.angle_beta   90.00
_cell.angle_gamma   90.00
#
_symmetry.space_group_name_H-M   'P 1'
#
loop_
_entity.id
_entity.type
_entity.pdbx_description
1 polymer ?
#
loop_
_entity_poly.entity_id
_entity_poly.type
_entity_poly.pdbx_seq_one_letter_code
_entity_poly.pdbx_strand_id
1 'polypeptide(L)'
;EGESQQVGTAVQTMQNAPQTMGEGFLVFWDSVTHHIQSSMGILLLQIITILIVCRLFGWMFQKIGQPTVIGEIVAGIVLGPSVLGHLLPGVSAFLFPLESLGNITILSQFGLILFMFAIGMELDIGEVRKKLKETILISHTSTIVPFFFGMLTAYYVYGSYAHKGTPFLSFALFIGIAMSITAFPVL
;
A
#
# COMPACT_ATOMS: atom_id res chain seq x y z
N GLU A 1 -14.11 -35.44 -38.66
CA GLU A 1 -12.86 -34.66 -38.59
C GLU A 1 -12.56 -34.15 -37.18
N GLY A 2 -13.54 -33.85 -36.34
CA GLY A 2 -13.36 -33.36 -34.94
C GLY A 2 -12.79 -34.41 -33.97
N GLU A 3 -13.18 -35.68 -34.12
CA GLU A 3 -12.75 -36.78 -33.23
C GLU A 3 -11.28 -37.14 -33.40
N SER A 4 -10.81 -37.11 -34.67
CA SER A 4 -9.39 -37.41 -34.99
C SER A 4 -8.43 -36.35 -34.46
N GLN A 5 -8.84 -35.07 -34.40
CA GLN A 5 -8.05 -34.00 -33.82
C GLN A 5 -7.98 -34.09 -32.30
N GLN A 6 -9.07 -34.46 -31.62
CA GLN A 6 -9.07 -34.65 -30.18
C GLN A 6 -8.20 -35.82 -29.73
N VAL A 7 -8.25 -36.93 -30.47
CA VAL A 7 -7.39 -38.10 -30.18
C VAL A 7 -5.92 -37.75 -30.39
N GLY A 8 -5.58 -37.02 -31.48
CA GLY A 8 -4.21 -36.58 -31.74
C GLY A 8 -3.66 -35.68 -30.63
N THR A 9 -4.49 -34.73 -30.12
CA THR A 9 -4.09 -33.83 -29.01
C THR A 9 -3.92 -34.58 -27.68
N ALA A 10 -4.81 -35.56 -27.42
CA ALA A 10 -4.71 -36.39 -26.21
C ALA A 10 -3.48 -37.27 -26.19
N VAL A 11 -3.10 -37.86 -27.37
CA VAL A 11 -1.89 -38.69 -27.52
C VAL A 11 -0.64 -37.83 -27.34
N GLN A 12 -0.59 -36.61 -27.89
CA GLN A 12 0.54 -35.70 -27.69
C GLN A 12 0.66 -35.24 -26.23
N THR A 13 -0.45 -35.03 -25.54
CA THR A 13 -0.43 -34.67 -24.12
C THR A 13 0.08 -35.82 -23.24
N MET A 14 -0.27 -37.06 -23.57
CA MET A 14 0.24 -38.25 -22.87
C MET A 14 1.72 -38.53 -23.15
N GLN A 15 2.21 -38.19 -24.34
CA GLN A 15 3.61 -38.35 -24.70
C GLN A 15 4.55 -37.34 -24.05
N ASN A 16 4.01 -36.18 -23.64
CA ASN A 16 4.72 -35.11 -22.93
C ASN A 16 4.55 -35.16 -21.40
N ALA A 17 3.91 -36.21 -20.87
CA ALA A 17 3.82 -36.40 -19.44
C ALA A 17 5.20 -36.67 -18.82
N PRO A 18 5.58 -35.98 -17.71
CA PRO A 18 6.88 -36.19 -17.10
C PRO A 18 7.04 -37.64 -16.65
N GLN A 19 8.06 -38.30 -17.16
CA GLN A 19 8.30 -39.73 -16.92
C GLN A 19 9.13 -39.99 -15.67
N THR A 20 9.77 -38.96 -15.13
CA THR A 20 10.55 -39.01 -13.88
C THR A 20 10.11 -37.93 -12.88
N MET A 21 10.30 -38.22 -11.59
CA MET A 21 9.98 -37.28 -10.52
C MET A 21 10.74 -35.94 -10.68
N GLY A 22 11.97 -36.00 -11.26
CA GLY A 22 12.77 -34.82 -11.54
C GLY A 22 12.21 -33.97 -12.69
N GLU A 23 11.72 -34.62 -13.77
CA GLU A 23 11.06 -33.89 -14.87
C GLU A 23 9.72 -33.27 -14.42
N GLY A 24 8.97 -34.00 -13.61
CA GLY A 24 7.73 -33.47 -13.00
C GLY A 24 7.99 -32.24 -12.15
N PHE A 25 9.08 -32.21 -11.40
CA PHE A 25 9.49 -31.07 -10.60
C PHE A 25 9.92 -29.87 -11.47
N LEU A 26 10.66 -30.11 -12.54
CA LEU A 26 11.06 -29.04 -13.48
C LEU A 26 9.85 -28.45 -14.22
N VAL A 27 8.93 -29.29 -14.69
CA VAL A 27 7.68 -28.86 -15.34
C VAL A 27 6.80 -28.07 -14.35
N PHE A 28 6.74 -28.51 -13.11
CA PHE A 28 6.05 -27.78 -12.06
C PHE A 28 6.68 -26.40 -11.83
N TRP A 29 8.01 -26.32 -11.69
CA TRP A 29 8.70 -25.04 -11.51
C TRP A 29 8.56 -24.12 -12.72
N ASP A 30 8.64 -24.64 -13.92
CA ASP A 30 8.43 -23.87 -15.14
C ASP A 30 6.98 -23.33 -15.22
N SER A 31 6.00 -24.16 -14.90
CA SER A 31 4.59 -23.73 -14.78
C SER A 31 4.38 -22.66 -13.71
N VAL A 32 5.00 -22.82 -12.55
CA VAL A 32 4.91 -21.85 -11.45
C VAL A 32 5.54 -20.53 -11.87
N THR A 33 6.74 -20.55 -12.48
CA THR A 33 7.42 -19.32 -12.94
C THR A 33 6.63 -18.62 -14.04
N HIS A 34 6.07 -19.37 -14.99
CA HIS A 34 5.22 -18.81 -16.04
C HIS A 34 3.93 -18.19 -15.48
N HIS A 35 3.30 -18.82 -14.49
CA HIS A 35 2.11 -18.28 -13.84
C HIS A 35 2.42 -17.06 -12.95
N ILE A 36 3.58 -17.04 -12.30
CA ILE A 36 4.03 -15.87 -11.52
C ILE A 36 4.27 -14.67 -12.44
N GLN A 37 4.74 -14.88 -13.67
CA GLN A 37 4.93 -13.80 -14.66
C GLN A 37 3.63 -13.32 -15.31
N SER A 38 2.51 -14.02 -15.09
CA SER A 38 1.22 -13.51 -15.50
C SER A 38 0.84 -12.27 -14.67
N SER A 39 0.07 -11.37 -15.26
CA SER A 39 -0.40 -10.14 -14.57
C SER A 39 -1.07 -10.43 -13.22
N MET A 40 -1.83 -11.53 -13.13
CA MET A 40 -2.46 -12.00 -11.88
C MET A 40 -1.44 -12.57 -10.89
N GLY A 41 -0.45 -13.34 -11.38
CA GLY A 41 0.59 -13.93 -10.53
C GLY A 41 1.44 -12.87 -9.86
N ILE A 42 1.86 -11.86 -10.62
CA ILE A 42 2.62 -10.71 -10.10
C ILE A 42 1.78 -9.97 -9.04
N LEU A 43 0.50 -9.72 -9.29
CA LEU A 43 -0.38 -9.05 -8.33
C LEU A 43 -0.50 -9.84 -7.02
N LEU A 44 -0.68 -11.16 -7.09
CA LEU A 44 -0.73 -12.00 -5.89
C LEU A 44 0.59 -12.00 -5.13
N LEU A 45 1.73 -12.07 -5.83
CA LEU A 45 3.06 -11.99 -5.23
C LEU A 45 3.25 -10.65 -4.50
N GLN A 46 2.81 -9.55 -5.10
CA GLN A 46 2.84 -8.22 -4.51
C GLN A 46 2.00 -8.14 -3.25
N ILE A 47 0.75 -8.63 -3.29
CA ILE A 47 -0.14 -8.65 -2.12
C ILE A 47 0.49 -9.46 -0.98
N ILE A 48 0.99 -10.66 -1.25
CA ILE A 48 1.61 -11.52 -0.24
C ILE A 48 2.84 -10.82 0.36
N THR A 49 3.70 -10.24 -0.47
CA THR A 49 4.89 -9.50 -0.01
C THR A 49 4.51 -8.32 0.88
N ILE A 50 3.55 -7.52 0.44
CA ILE A 50 3.04 -6.37 1.22
C ILE A 50 2.50 -6.85 2.56
N LEU A 51 1.64 -7.88 2.59
CA LEU A 51 1.06 -8.40 3.83
C LEU A 51 2.11 -8.91 4.80
N ILE A 52 3.12 -9.66 4.32
CA ILE A 52 4.21 -10.19 5.16
C ILE A 52 5.00 -9.04 5.77
N VAL A 53 5.42 -8.08 4.95
CA VAL A 53 6.25 -6.95 5.41
C VAL A 53 5.46 -6.05 6.36
N CYS A 54 4.20 -5.72 6.04
CA CYS A 54 3.31 -4.96 6.93
C CYS A 54 3.11 -5.67 8.28
N ARG A 55 2.92 -6.98 8.27
CA ARG A 55 2.77 -7.79 9.50
C ARG A 55 4.05 -7.77 10.36
N LEU A 56 5.20 -7.89 9.70
CA LEU A 56 6.51 -7.86 10.37
C LEU A 56 6.77 -6.50 11.03
N PHE A 57 6.57 -5.42 10.29
CA PHE A 57 6.76 -4.06 10.79
C PHE A 57 5.71 -3.71 11.85
N GLY A 58 4.45 -4.07 11.65
CA GLY A 58 3.39 -3.86 12.65
C GLY A 58 3.73 -4.53 13.99
N TRP A 59 4.18 -5.79 13.96
CA TRP A 59 4.61 -6.50 15.16
C TRP A 59 5.84 -5.84 15.82
N MET A 60 6.80 -5.39 15.01
CA MET A 60 8.00 -4.72 15.51
C MET A 60 7.65 -3.40 16.21
N PHE A 61 6.78 -2.58 15.60
CA PHE A 61 6.33 -1.30 16.15
C PHE A 61 5.47 -1.48 17.41
N GLN A 62 4.64 -2.50 17.45
CA GLN A 62 3.86 -2.84 18.63
C GLN A 62 4.73 -3.16 19.85
N LYS A 63 5.90 -3.80 19.67
CA LYS A 63 6.88 -4.03 20.74
C LYS A 63 7.49 -2.76 21.31
N ILE A 64 7.51 -1.69 20.51
CA ILE A 64 8.04 -0.37 20.92
C ILE A 64 6.92 0.48 21.55
N GLY A 65 5.69 -0.07 21.67
CA GLY A 65 4.53 0.64 22.20
C GLY A 65 3.88 1.59 21.21
N GLN A 66 4.16 1.45 19.91
CA GLN A 66 3.54 2.23 18.84
C GLN A 66 2.36 1.47 18.23
N PRO A 67 1.34 2.17 17.73
CA PRO A 67 0.24 1.55 17.00
C PRO A 67 0.75 0.76 15.77
N THR A 68 0.13 -0.39 15.50
CA THR A 68 0.46 -1.24 14.32
C THR A 68 0.41 -0.50 13.00
N VAL A 69 -0.53 0.44 12.87
CA VAL A 69 -0.73 1.26 11.66
C VAL A 69 0.52 2.05 11.28
N ILE A 70 1.27 2.57 12.27
CA ILE A 70 2.54 3.28 12.01
C ILE A 70 3.56 2.32 11.40
N GLY A 71 3.65 1.09 11.91
CA GLY A 71 4.50 0.05 11.34
C GLY A 71 4.12 -0.29 9.89
N GLU A 72 2.84 -0.37 9.59
CA GLU A 72 2.34 -0.63 8.23
C GLU A 72 2.67 0.51 7.25
N ILE A 73 2.55 1.77 7.70
CA ILE A 73 2.96 2.94 6.90
C ILE A 73 4.47 2.89 6.59
N VAL A 74 5.28 2.62 7.61
CA VAL A 74 6.74 2.51 7.44
C VAL A 74 7.08 1.34 6.51
N ALA A 75 6.40 0.20 6.64
CA ALA A 75 6.53 -0.93 5.72
C ALA A 75 6.26 -0.54 4.26
N GLY A 76 5.21 0.25 4.01
CA GLY A 76 4.90 0.77 2.69
C GLY A 76 6.00 1.68 2.13
N ILE A 77 6.58 2.55 2.96
CA ILE A 77 7.71 3.40 2.56
C ILE A 77 8.95 2.55 2.23
N VAL A 78 9.22 1.53 3.03
CA VAL A 78 10.35 0.61 2.82
C VAL A 78 10.20 -0.20 1.54
N LEU A 79 8.99 -0.69 1.24
CA LEU A 79 8.69 -1.39 -0.01
C LEU A 79 8.63 -0.47 -1.23
N GLY A 80 8.52 0.82 -1.01
CA GLY A 80 8.42 1.83 -2.07
C GLY A 80 9.75 2.10 -2.78
N PRO A 81 9.71 2.94 -3.83
CA PRO A 81 10.88 3.27 -4.64
C PRO A 81 11.97 3.99 -3.83
N SER A 82 11.60 4.63 -2.72
CA SER A 82 12.53 5.41 -1.89
C SER A 82 13.57 4.54 -1.18
N VAL A 83 13.21 3.35 -0.70
CA VAL A 83 14.11 2.46 0.04
C VAL A 83 14.42 1.21 -0.79
N LEU A 84 13.43 0.40 -1.12
CA LEU A 84 13.64 -0.82 -1.90
C LEU A 84 14.17 -0.52 -3.30
N GLY A 85 13.62 0.49 -3.97
CA GLY A 85 14.05 0.91 -5.31
C GLY A 85 15.49 1.45 -5.33
N HIS A 86 15.93 2.09 -4.25
CA HIS A 86 17.29 2.63 -4.16
C HIS A 86 18.33 1.59 -3.72
N LEU A 87 17.99 0.73 -2.74
CA LEU A 87 18.91 -0.28 -2.19
C LEU A 87 19.00 -1.53 -3.07
N LEU A 88 17.89 -1.97 -3.63
CA LEU A 88 17.78 -3.22 -4.40
C LEU A 88 16.96 -3.01 -5.68
N PRO A 89 17.47 -2.27 -6.67
CA PRO A 89 16.72 -1.92 -7.88
C PRO A 89 16.24 -3.15 -8.67
N GLY A 90 17.02 -4.23 -8.69
CA GLY A 90 16.63 -5.47 -9.36
C GLY A 90 15.44 -6.16 -8.70
N VAL A 91 15.41 -6.21 -7.37
CA VAL A 91 14.28 -6.78 -6.60
C VAL A 91 13.04 -5.92 -6.74
N SER A 92 13.20 -4.59 -6.69
CA SER A 92 12.11 -3.65 -6.89
C SER A 92 11.48 -3.78 -8.27
N ALA A 93 12.28 -3.85 -9.33
CA ALA A 93 11.79 -4.02 -10.69
C ALA A 93 11.08 -5.37 -10.91
N PHE A 94 11.52 -6.42 -10.23
CA PHE A 94 10.88 -7.74 -10.30
C PHE A 94 9.57 -7.78 -9.52
N LEU A 95 9.54 -7.26 -8.29
CA LEU A 95 8.34 -7.27 -7.43
C LEU A 95 7.30 -6.24 -7.86
N PHE A 96 7.74 -5.07 -8.32
CA PHE A 96 6.88 -3.93 -8.65
C PHE A 96 7.17 -3.43 -10.08
N PRO A 97 6.94 -4.26 -11.12
CA PRO A 97 7.05 -3.80 -12.50
C PRO A 97 6.05 -2.65 -12.76
N LEU A 98 6.47 -1.65 -13.53
CA LEU A 98 5.68 -0.44 -13.80
C LEU A 98 4.29 -0.74 -14.35
N GLU A 99 4.16 -1.79 -15.14
CA GLU A 99 2.90 -2.23 -15.74
C GLU A 99 1.87 -2.72 -14.70
N SER A 100 2.32 -3.26 -13.57
CA SER A 100 1.46 -3.79 -12.50
C SER A 100 1.02 -2.75 -11.48
N LEU A 101 1.67 -1.58 -11.44
CA LEU A 101 1.37 -0.52 -10.46
C LEU A 101 -0.07 0.00 -10.57
N GLY A 102 -0.65 -0.02 -11.78
CA GLY A 102 -2.05 0.32 -11.99
C GLY A 102 -3.01 -0.56 -11.18
N ASN A 103 -2.74 -1.86 -11.13
CA ASN A 103 -3.56 -2.82 -10.38
C ASN A 103 -3.45 -2.60 -8.87
N ILE A 104 -2.23 -2.30 -8.36
CA ILE A 104 -2.02 -1.96 -6.95
C ILE A 104 -2.75 -0.66 -6.59
N THR A 105 -2.74 0.32 -7.47
CA THR A 105 -3.44 1.60 -7.26
C THR A 105 -4.95 1.37 -7.11
N ILE A 106 -5.56 0.58 -7.98
CA ILE A 106 -6.97 0.22 -7.87
C ILE A 106 -7.23 -0.51 -6.55
N LEU A 107 -6.40 -1.52 -6.21
CA LEU A 107 -6.53 -2.28 -4.98
C LEU A 107 -6.40 -1.39 -3.74
N SER A 108 -5.49 -0.43 -3.75
CA SER A 108 -5.29 0.51 -2.64
C SER A 108 -6.52 1.41 -2.42
N GLN A 109 -7.17 1.86 -3.51
CA GLN A 109 -8.40 2.63 -3.43
C GLN A 109 -9.56 1.81 -2.83
N PHE A 110 -9.73 0.56 -3.27
CA PHE A 110 -10.69 -0.35 -2.65
C PHE A 110 -10.37 -0.62 -1.18
N GLY A 111 -9.11 -0.87 -0.86
CA GLY A 111 -8.65 -1.07 0.50
C GLY A 111 -8.96 0.13 1.39
N LEU A 112 -8.74 1.34 0.89
CA LEU A 112 -9.06 2.57 1.62
C LEU A 112 -10.56 2.71 1.88
N ILE A 113 -11.41 2.41 0.90
CA ILE A 113 -12.87 2.46 1.05
C ILE A 113 -13.33 1.46 2.11
N LEU A 114 -12.85 0.22 2.04
CA LEU A 114 -13.20 -0.82 3.02
C LEU A 114 -12.68 -0.48 4.42
N PHE A 115 -11.49 0.08 4.53
CA PHE A 115 -10.91 0.53 5.79
C PHE A 115 -11.74 1.65 6.43
N MET A 116 -12.12 2.67 5.65
CA MET A 116 -12.98 3.75 6.13
C MET A 116 -14.37 3.25 6.53
N PHE A 117 -14.91 2.28 5.78
CA PHE A 117 -16.18 1.64 6.14
C PHE A 117 -16.08 0.86 7.47
N ALA A 118 -15.01 0.09 7.67
CA ALA A 118 -14.77 -0.66 8.89
C ALA A 118 -14.66 0.27 10.11
N ILE A 119 -13.87 1.35 10.02
CA ILE A 119 -13.77 2.38 11.07
C ILE A 119 -15.12 3.04 11.33
N GLY A 120 -15.87 3.36 10.26
CA GLY A 120 -17.20 3.96 10.40
C GLY A 120 -18.20 3.06 11.16
N MET A 121 -18.09 1.75 11.01
CA MET A 121 -18.92 0.80 11.77
C MET A 121 -18.50 0.64 13.24
N GLU A 122 -17.23 0.85 13.55
CA GLU A 122 -16.69 0.74 14.91
C GLU A 122 -17.03 1.96 15.79
N LEU A 123 -17.43 3.07 15.16
CA LEU A 123 -17.81 4.31 15.87
C LEU A 123 -19.13 4.14 16.63
N ASP A 124 -19.07 4.26 17.96
CA ASP A 124 -20.27 4.35 18.80
C ASP A 124 -20.89 5.76 18.73
N ILE A 125 -21.88 5.89 17.85
CA ILE A 125 -22.62 7.14 17.65
C ILE A 125 -23.33 7.60 18.95
N GLY A 126 -23.68 6.66 19.85
CA GLY A 126 -24.31 6.97 21.12
C GLY A 126 -23.38 7.73 22.07
N GLU A 127 -22.12 7.34 22.16
CA GLU A 127 -21.10 8.04 22.96
C GLU A 127 -20.77 9.42 22.37
N VAL A 128 -20.60 9.49 21.05
CA VAL A 128 -20.35 10.76 20.36
C VAL A 128 -21.47 11.77 20.59
N ARG A 129 -22.74 11.34 20.56
CA ARG A 129 -23.89 12.20 20.84
C ARG A 129 -23.92 12.71 22.28
N LYS A 130 -23.51 11.94 23.26
CA LYS A 130 -23.46 12.35 24.67
C LYS A 130 -22.44 13.47 24.92
N LYS A 131 -21.33 13.47 24.17
CA LYS A 131 -20.20 14.41 24.33
C LYS A 131 -20.04 15.35 23.12
N LEU A 132 -21.12 15.65 22.40
CA LEU A 132 -21.09 16.44 21.15
C LEU A 132 -20.31 17.74 21.25
N LYS A 133 -20.51 18.51 22.31
CA LYS A 133 -19.83 19.81 22.50
C LYS A 133 -18.32 19.65 22.66
N GLU A 134 -17.91 18.68 23.45
CA GLU A 134 -16.48 18.37 23.67
C GLU A 134 -15.84 17.83 22.40
N THR A 135 -16.50 16.92 21.70
CA THR A 135 -16.04 16.33 20.45
C THR A 135 -15.87 17.39 19.36
N ILE A 136 -16.84 18.30 19.20
CA ILE A 136 -16.74 19.39 18.22
C ILE A 136 -15.58 20.33 18.58
N LEU A 137 -15.44 20.71 19.86
CA LEU A 137 -14.36 21.59 20.30
C LEU A 137 -12.98 20.96 20.04
N ILE A 138 -12.81 19.71 20.44
CA ILE A 138 -11.54 18.98 20.24
C ILE A 138 -11.23 18.84 18.76
N SER A 139 -12.21 18.44 17.93
CA SER A 139 -12.05 18.27 16.49
C SER A 139 -11.62 19.57 15.80
N HIS A 140 -12.26 20.68 16.12
CA HIS A 140 -11.90 21.98 15.52
C HIS A 140 -10.53 22.45 16.00
N THR A 141 -10.25 22.32 17.30
CA THR A 141 -8.95 22.73 17.86
C THR A 141 -7.80 21.90 17.30
N SER A 142 -7.97 20.58 17.19
CA SER A 142 -6.95 19.68 16.64
C SER A 142 -6.65 19.92 15.15
N THR A 143 -7.55 20.56 14.43
CA THR A 143 -7.35 20.91 13.01
C THR A 143 -6.83 22.34 12.85
N ILE A 144 -7.46 23.31 13.53
CA ILE A 144 -7.16 24.73 13.34
C ILE A 144 -5.79 25.09 13.94
N VAL A 145 -5.47 24.57 15.11
CA VAL A 145 -4.22 24.92 15.80
C VAL A 145 -2.99 24.44 15.02
N PRO A 146 -2.87 23.18 14.61
CA PRO A 146 -1.74 22.74 13.78
C PRO A 146 -1.70 23.44 12.42
N PHE A 147 -2.85 23.72 11.79
CA PHE A 147 -2.92 24.47 10.55
C PHE A 147 -2.29 25.87 10.70
N PHE A 148 -2.66 26.59 11.75
CA PHE A 148 -2.10 27.91 12.04
C PHE A 148 -0.57 27.84 12.29
N PHE A 149 -0.13 26.89 13.10
CA PHE A 149 1.31 26.68 13.32
C PHE A 149 2.04 26.27 12.04
N GLY A 150 1.41 25.51 11.16
CA GLY A 150 1.93 25.16 9.84
C GLY A 150 2.14 26.38 8.96
N MET A 151 1.16 27.29 8.92
CA MET A 151 1.29 28.57 8.19
C MET A 151 2.38 29.46 8.78
N LEU A 152 2.49 29.51 10.11
CA LEU A 152 3.56 30.25 10.79
C LEU A 152 4.94 29.66 10.47
N THR A 153 5.06 28.34 10.49
CA THR A 153 6.29 27.64 10.09
C THR A 153 6.63 27.94 8.63
N ALA A 154 5.64 27.94 7.74
CA ALA A 154 5.83 28.27 6.34
C ALA A 154 6.42 29.67 6.15
N TYR A 155 6.02 30.64 6.97
CA TYR A 155 6.58 31.98 6.92
C TYR A 155 8.10 32.02 7.15
N TYR A 156 8.59 31.23 8.11
CA TYR A 156 10.03 31.15 8.39
C TYR A 156 10.83 30.36 7.35
N VAL A 157 10.19 29.33 6.77
CA VAL A 157 10.87 28.33 5.91
C VAL A 157 10.77 28.72 4.42
N TYR A 158 9.83 29.59 4.05
CA TYR A 158 9.56 29.96 2.65
C TYR A 158 10.80 30.42 1.88
N GLY A 159 11.61 31.31 2.49
CA GLY A 159 12.79 31.87 1.82
C GLY A 159 13.86 30.85 1.49
N SER A 160 13.93 29.74 2.25
CA SER A 160 14.97 28.71 2.09
C SER A 160 14.53 27.51 1.29
N TYR A 161 13.25 27.17 1.28
CA TYR A 161 12.75 25.90 0.72
C TYR A 161 11.69 26.07 -0.37
N ALA A 162 11.13 27.28 -0.57
CA ALA A 162 10.17 27.48 -1.63
C ALA A 162 10.86 27.44 -3.00
N HIS A 163 10.25 26.69 -3.94
CA HIS A 163 10.73 26.69 -5.32
C HIS A 163 10.53 28.06 -5.97
N LYS A 164 11.48 28.47 -6.82
CA LYS A 164 11.39 29.76 -7.54
C LYS A 164 10.08 29.86 -8.33
N GLY A 165 9.28 30.87 -8.02
CA GLY A 165 7.98 31.10 -8.67
C GLY A 165 6.77 30.55 -7.93
N THR A 166 6.92 29.87 -6.79
CA THR A 166 5.79 29.41 -5.96
C THR A 166 5.23 30.59 -5.16
N PRO A 167 3.92 30.94 -5.27
CA PRO A 167 3.31 31.95 -4.44
C PRO A 167 3.36 31.58 -2.94
N PHE A 168 3.65 32.53 -2.08
CA PHE A 168 3.72 32.30 -0.63
C PHE A 168 2.43 31.67 -0.08
N LEU A 169 1.27 32.13 -0.54
CA LEU A 169 -0.01 31.59 -0.07
C LEU A 169 -0.16 30.10 -0.36
N SER A 170 0.20 29.65 -1.57
CA SER A 170 0.12 28.23 -1.93
C SER A 170 1.05 27.38 -1.09
N PHE A 171 2.27 27.86 -0.83
CA PHE A 171 3.25 27.18 0.01
C PHE A 171 2.76 27.11 1.47
N ALA A 172 2.25 28.21 2.01
CA ALA A 172 1.77 28.30 3.38
C ALA A 172 0.52 27.42 3.60
N LEU A 173 -0.42 27.41 2.65
CA LEU A 173 -1.58 26.52 2.67
C LEU A 173 -1.17 25.05 2.63
N PHE A 174 -0.21 24.70 1.78
CA PHE A 174 0.31 23.34 1.68
C PHE A 174 0.88 22.86 3.01
N ILE A 175 1.78 23.63 3.63
CA ILE A 175 2.37 23.31 4.93
C ILE A 175 1.31 23.28 6.04
N GLY A 176 0.38 24.24 6.04
CA GLY A 176 -0.73 24.29 7.00
C GLY A 176 -1.62 23.06 6.93
N ILE A 177 -2.03 22.66 5.72
CA ILE A 177 -2.81 21.43 5.49
C ILE A 177 -2.01 20.20 5.91
N ALA A 178 -0.74 20.10 5.50
CA ALA A 178 0.11 18.96 5.84
C ALA A 178 0.24 18.77 7.36
N MET A 179 0.35 19.84 8.13
CA MET A 179 0.41 19.80 9.59
C MET A 179 -0.95 19.55 10.26
N SER A 180 -2.06 19.89 9.59
CA SER A 180 -3.41 19.69 10.13
C SER A 180 -3.99 18.31 9.84
N ILE A 181 -3.38 17.54 8.93
CA ILE A 181 -3.78 16.14 8.66
C ILE A 181 -3.44 15.29 9.89
N THR A 182 -4.40 15.23 10.80
CA THR A 182 -4.29 14.37 11.97
C THR A 182 -4.68 12.96 11.57
N ALA A 183 -3.77 12.01 11.73
CA ALA A 183 -4.06 10.60 11.47
C ALA A 183 -5.01 10.07 12.56
N PHE A 184 -6.30 10.19 12.34
CA PHE A 184 -7.35 9.64 13.21
C PHE A 184 -7.15 8.16 13.57
N PRO A 185 -6.61 7.29 12.69
CA PRO A 185 -6.37 5.89 13.02
C PRO A 185 -5.20 5.63 13.99
N VAL A 186 -4.47 6.66 14.41
CA VAL A 186 -3.26 6.53 15.25
C VAL A 186 -3.56 6.83 16.72
N LEU A 187 -4.75 7.31 17.03
CA LEU A 187 -5.27 7.53 18.38
C LEU A 187 -6.13 6.37 18.84
#